data_1fd21fa88882e574da694ddef749d85b
#
_entry.id   1fd21fa88882e574da694ddef749d85b
#
_cell.length_a   1.000
_cell.length_b   1.000
_cell.length_c   1.000
_cell.angle_alpha   90.00
_cell.angle_beta   90.00
_cell.angle_gamma   90.00
#
_symmetry.space_group_name_H-M   'P 1'
#
loop_
_entity.id
_entity.type
_entity.pdbx_description
1 polymer ?
#
loop_
_entity_poly.entity_id
_entity_poly.type
_entity_poly.pdbx_seq_one_letter_code
_entity_poly.pdbx_strand_id
1 'polypeptide(L)'
;MATEKIDNLDKKILCILSKNARIPFKDVAAECNVSRAAIHQRVQHLIENGIITGSGFDVNPKSLGYHTCTYVGITLERGSMYKSVCERLLHIPEIVECHFTTGPYTMLVKLYARDNEQLMDLLNNQLQSIPGVVATETLISLEQSIKREIPVKTDDNN
;
A
#
# COMPACT_ATOMS: atom_id res chain seq x y z
N MET A 1 -2.30 -15.62 -16.09
CA MET A 1 -2.35 -14.25 -16.65
C MET A 1 -1.03 -13.98 -17.33
N ALA A 2 -1.02 -13.67 -18.61
CA ALA A 2 0.20 -13.28 -19.31
C ALA A 2 0.65 -11.94 -18.70
N THR A 3 1.82 -11.94 -18.10
CA THR A 3 2.46 -10.70 -17.62
C THR A 3 2.80 -9.90 -18.88
N GLU A 4 2.06 -8.82 -19.10
CA GLU A 4 2.33 -7.96 -20.24
C GLU A 4 3.76 -7.42 -20.15
N LYS A 5 4.50 -7.53 -21.24
CA LYS A 5 5.94 -7.26 -21.23
C LYS A 5 6.16 -5.75 -21.22
N ILE A 6 6.49 -5.21 -20.04
CA ILE A 6 6.91 -3.82 -19.87
C ILE A 6 8.22 -3.61 -20.63
N ASP A 7 8.25 -2.70 -21.58
CA ASP A 7 9.46 -2.38 -22.33
C ASP A 7 10.37 -1.37 -21.60
N ASN A 8 11.54 -1.08 -22.14
CA ASN A 8 12.50 -0.18 -21.50
C ASN A 8 12.00 1.27 -21.43
N LEU A 9 11.18 1.70 -22.37
CA LEU A 9 10.54 3.01 -22.33
C LEU A 9 9.52 3.10 -21.19
N ASP A 10 8.70 2.06 -21.01
CA ASP A 10 7.75 1.98 -19.90
C ASP A 10 8.46 2.03 -18.56
N LYS A 11 9.56 1.26 -18.40
CA LYS A 11 10.40 1.30 -17.20
C LYS A 11 10.95 2.69 -16.91
N LYS A 12 11.41 3.40 -17.94
CA LYS A 12 11.92 4.76 -17.83
C LYS A 12 10.82 5.74 -17.40
N ILE A 13 9.64 5.66 -18.01
CA ILE A 13 8.45 6.45 -17.62
C ILE A 13 8.09 6.17 -16.15
N LEU A 14 7.99 4.91 -15.76
CA LEU A 14 7.68 4.52 -14.38
C LEU A 14 8.72 5.02 -13.38
N CYS A 15 10.02 4.99 -13.73
CA CYS A 15 11.09 5.50 -12.89
C CYS A 15 10.98 7.02 -12.64
N ILE A 16 10.54 7.78 -13.65
CA ILE A 16 10.32 9.22 -13.52
C ILE A 16 9.07 9.50 -12.68
N LEU A 17 7.95 8.84 -13.00
CA LEU A 17 6.66 9.04 -12.35
C LEU A 17 6.66 8.58 -10.88
N SER A 18 7.41 7.52 -10.54
CA SER A 18 7.52 7.06 -9.15
C SER A 18 8.25 8.05 -8.25
N LYS A 19 9.11 8.90 -8.81
CA LYS A 19 9.80 9.96 -8.06
C LYS A 19 8.94 11.22 -7.93
N ASN A 20 8.16 11.53 -8.96
CA ASN A 20 7.28 12.69 -8.99
C ASN A 20 6.07 12.44 -9.89
N ALA A 21 4.98 11.94 -9.31
CA ALA A 21 3.73 11.69 -10.04
C ALA A 21 3.07 12.97 -10.61
N ARG A 22 3.53 14.16 -10.19
CA ARG A 22 3.00 15.46 -10.64
C ARG A 22 3.82 16.11 -11.75
N ILE A 23 4.89 15.46 -12.20
CA ILE A 23 5.70 15.96 -13.31
C ILE A 23 4.82 16.11 -14.58
N PRO A 24 4.86 17.25 -15.28
CA PRO A 24 4.13 17.42 -16.53
C PRO A 24 4.58 16.40 -17.58
N PHE A 25 3.65 15.81 -18.30
CA PHE A 25 3.99 14.81 -19.35
C PHE A 25 4.87 15.36 -20.47
N LYS A 26 4.88 16.68 -20.68
CA LYS A 26 5.84 17.32 -21.61
C LYS A 26 7.29 17.14 -21.14
N ASP A 27 7.52 17.16 -19.83
CA ASP A 27 8.87 17.04 -19.27
C ASP A 27 9.29 15.56 -19.25
N VAL A 28 8.37 14.64 -18.96
CA VAL A 28 8.59 13.19 -19.15
C VAL A 28 8.93 12.86 -20.58
N ALA A 29 8.22 13.47 -21.55
CA ALA A 29 8.45 13.28 -22.97
C ALA A 29 9.84 13.75 -23.38
N ALA A 30 10.28 14.90 -22.88
CA ALA A 30 11.63 15.42 -23.10
C ALA A 30 12.72 14.48 -22.54
N GLU A 31 12.56 14.00 -21.29
CA GLU A 31 13.50 13.06 -20.68
C GLU A 31 13.55 11.69 -21.41
N CYS A 32 12.42 11.24 -21.93
CA CYS A 32 12.32 9.99 -22.67
C CYS A 32 12.64 10.12 -24.17
N ASN A 33 12.80 11.33 -24.67
CA ASN A 33 13.04 11.65 -26.09
C ASN A 33 11.94 11.10 -27.02
N VAL A 34 10.69 11.28 -26.62
CA VAL A 34 9.47 10.88 -27.36
C VAL A 34 8.44 12.01 -27.35
N SER A 35 7.34 11.86 -28.11
CA SER A 35 6.26 12.84 -28.11
C SER A 35 5.43 12.78 -26.82
N ARG A 36 4.81 13.91 -26.44
CA ARG A 36 3.85 13.95 -25.33
C ARG A 36 2.68 12.99 -25.52
N ALA A 37 2.20 12.83 -26.76
CA ALA A 37 1.14 11.89 -27.08
C ALA A 37 1.55 10.43 -26.80
N ALA A 38 2.80 10.07 -27.10
CA ALA A 38 3.34 8.75 -26.82
C ALA A 38 3.38 8.49 -25.30
N ILE A 39 3.77 9.48 -24.48
CA ILE A 39 3.73 9.35 -23.01
C ILE A 39 2.30 9.12 -22.53
N HIS A 40 1.33 9.91 -23.02
CA HIS A 40 -0.08 9.73 -22.67
C HIS A 40 -0.58 8.32 -22.96
N GLN A 41 -0.33 7.81 -24.14
CA GLN A 41 -0.74 6.45 -24.55
C GLN A 41 -0.08 5.39 -23.67
N ARG A 42 1.22 5.53 -23.38
CA ARG A 42 1.95 4.57 -22.52
C ARG A 42 1.44 4.57 -21.09
N VAL A 43 1.26 5.74 -20.49
CA VAL A 43 0.73 5.85 -19.12
C VAL A 43 -0.68 5.30 -19.04
N GLN A 44 -1.55 5.61 -20.02
CA GLN A 44 -2.90 5.06 -20.06
C GLN A 44 -2.88 3.52 -20.14
N HIS A 45 -2.05 2.96 -21.00
CA HIS A 45 -1.85 1.51 -21.11
C HIS A 45 -1.34 0.87 -19.81
N LEU A 46 -0.38 1.51 -19.13
CA LEU A 46 0.12 1.04 -17.83
C LEU A 46 -0.96 1.04 -16.74
N ILE A 47 -1.89 2.01 -16.79
CA ILE A 47 -3.05 2.07 -15.88
C ILE A 47 -4.05 0.96 -16.20
N GLU A 48 -4.44 0.83 -17.47
CA GLU A 48 -5.42 -0.17 -17.92
C GLU A 48 -4.98 -1.60 -17.61
N ASN A 49 -3.68 -1.86 -17.65
CA ASN A 49 -3.10 -3.16 -17.32
C ASN A 49 -2.76 -3.32 -15.83
N GLY A 50 -3.13 -2.37 -15.00
CA GLY A 50 -2.94 -2.45 -13.55
C GLY A 50 -1.48 -2.39 -13.09
N ILE A 51 -0.56 -1.92 -13.95
CA ILE A 51 0.85 -1.71 -13.61
C ILE A 51 0.98 -0.43 -12.77
N ILE A 52 0.28 0.63 -13.18
CA ILE A 52 0.04 1.80 -12.34
C ILE A 52 -1.31 1.58 -11.65
N THR A 53 -1.29 1.37 -10.36
CA THR A 53 -2.47 1.08 -9.54
C THR A 53 -3.09 2.33 -8.92
N GLY A 54 -2.38 3.45 -8.93
CA GLY A 54 -2.86 4.72 -8.39
C GLY A 54 -1.75 5.75 -8.26
N SER A 55 -2.16 6.95 -7.85
CA SER A 55 -1.26 8.03 -7.47
C SER A 55 -1.93 8.87 -6.38
N GLY A 56 -1.16 9.44 -5.47
CA GLY A 56 -1.71 10.22 -4.38
C GLY A 56 -0.65 11.09 -3.70
N PHE A 57 -1.10 11.85 -2.69
CA PHE A 57 -0.20 12.56 -1.80
C PHE A 57 0.15 11.68 -0.61
N ASP A 58 1.42 11.64 -0.25
CA ASP A 58 1.83 11.16 1.05
C ASP A 58 1.48 12.20 2.11
N VAL A 59 0.71 11.79 3.10
CA VAL A 59 0.30 12.64 4.21
C VAL A 59 0.99 12.15 5.49
N ASN A 60 1.53 13.08 6.27
CA ASN A 60 2.12 12.75 7.56
C ASN A 60 1.00 12.45 8.59
N PRO A 61 0.87 11.19 9.07
CA PRO A 61 -0.18 10.82 10.01
C PRO A 61 -0.13 11.64 11.31
N LYS A 62 1.06 11.96 11.80
CA LYS A 62 1.24 12.75 13.03
C LYS A 62 0.65 14.16 12.91
N SER A 63 0.73 14.76 11.71
CA SER A 63 0.11 16.07 11.45
C SER A 63 -1.42 16.03 11.46
N LEU A 64 -2.01 14.85 11.33
CA LEU A 64 -3.45 14.60 11.44
C LEU A 64 -3.86 14.08 12.83
N GLY A 65 -2.92 14.06 13.79
CA GLY A 65 -3.20 13.62 15.16
C GLY A 65 -3.04 12.11 15.39
N TYR A 66 -2.61 11.33 14.39
CA TYR A 66 -2.33 9.90 14.55
C TYR A 66 -0.87 9.69 14.97
N HIS A 67 -0.66 9.50 16.26
CA HIS A 67 0.68 9.44 16.85
C HIS A 67 1.24 8.03 16.98
N THR A 68 0.37 6.99 16.94
CA THR A 68 0.76 5.60 17.11
C THR A 68 0.53 4.81 15.84
N CYS A 69 1.60 4.28 15.24
CA CYS A 69 1.53 3.29 14.17
C CYS A 69 1.66 1.89 14.78
N THR A 70 0.77 1.00 14.41
CA THR A 70 0.70 -0.32 15.02
C THR A 70 0.53 -1.40 13.96
N TYR A 71 1.27 -2.48 14.09
CA TYR A 71 1.06 -3.71 13.35
C TYR A 71 0.36 -4.71 14.25
N VAL A 72 -0.73 -5.32 13.78
CA VAL A 72 -1.50 -6.30 14.53
C VAL A 72 -1.55 -7.61 13.77
N GLY A 73 -0.94 -8.64 14.34
CA GLY A 73 -1.10 -10.02 13.90
C GLY A 73 -2.44 -10.54 14.39
N ILE A 74 -3.25 -11.08 13.48
CA ILE A 74 -4.58 -11.62 13.77
C ILE A 74 -4.55 -13.11 13.49
N THR A 75 -4.92 -13.91 14.49
CA THR A 75 -5.15 -15.34 14.36
C THR A 75 -6.64 -15.60 14.18
N LEU A 76 -7.00 -16.30 13.12
CA LEU A 76 -8.37 -16.68 12.83
C LEU A 76 -8.63 -18.14 13.28
N GLU A 77 -9.87 -18.43 13.65
CA GLU A 77 -10.32 -19.80 13.93
C GLU A 77 -10.06 -20.73 12.73
N ARG A 78 -10.33 -20.24 11.52
CA ARG A 78 -10.07 -20.94 10.25
C ARG A 78 -9.58 -19.97 9.20
N GLY A 79 -8.54 -20.34 8.46
CA GLY A 79 -7.99 -19.51 7.38
C GLY A 79 -9.01 -19.14 6.30
N SER A 80 -10.04 -19.97 6.07
CA SER A 80 -11.12 -19.68 5.12
C SER A 80 -11.98 -18.47 5.49
N MET A 81 -11.93 -18.03 6.75
CA MET A 81 -12.69 -16.87 7.24
C MET A 81 -12.05 -15.52 6.88
N TYR A 82 -10.85 -15.52 6.29
CA TYR A 82 -10.12 -14.27 6.07
C TYR A 82 -10.92 -13.25 5.23
N LYS A 83 -11.69 -13.70 4.22
CA LYS A 83 -12.49 -12.80 3.37
C LYS A 83 -13.57 -12.08 4.16
N SER A 84 -14.35 -12.81 4.95
CA SER A 84 -15.41 -12.23 5.78
C SER A 84 -14.86 -11.31 6.88
N VAL A 85 -13.71 -11.64 7.44
CA VAL A 85 -13.02 -10.77 8.40
C VAL A 85 -12.50 -9.52 7.70
N CYS A 86 -11.87 -9.66 6.53
CA CYS A 86 -11.37 -8.53 5.74
C CYS A 86 -12.48 -7.53 5.38
N GLU A 87 -13.67 -8.02 5.00
CA GLU A 87 -14.84 -7.17 4.72
C GLU A 87 -15.22 -6.31 5.94
N ARG A 88 -15.11 -6.84 7.15
CA ARG A 88 -15.37 -6.08 8.38
C ARG A 88 -14.24 -5.09 8.68
N LEU A 89 -12.98 -5.47 8.46
CA LEU A 89 -11.82 -4.59 8.65
C LEU A 89 -11.87 -3.37 7.72
N LEU A 90 -12.45 -3.49 6.52
CA LEU A 90 -12.65 -2.37 5.57
C LEU A 90 -13.52 -1.23 6.14
N HIS A 91 -14.34 -1.51 7.15
CA HIS A 91 -15.16 -0.49 7.81
C HIS A 91 -14.44 0.25 8.96
N ILE A 92 -13.19 -0.11 9.24
CA ILE A 92 -12.35 0.53 10.26
C ILE A 92 -11.34 1.43 9.52
N PRO A 93 -11.58 2.75 9.43
CA PRO A 93 -10.77 3.65 8.62
C PRO A 93 -9.32 3.81 9.12
N GLU A 94 -9.06 3.50 10.39
CA GLU A 94 -7.72 3.49 10.97
C GLU A 94 -6.84 2.36 10.44
N ILE A 95 -7.41 1.32 9.86
CA ILE A 95 -6.67 0.23 9.20
C ILE A 95 -6.32 0.67 7.79
N VAL A 96 -5.02 0.76 7.53
CA VAL A 96 -4.49 1.26 6.25
C VAL A 96 -3.91 0.15 5.37
N GLU A 97 -3.53 -0.98 5.96
CA GLU A 97 -3.02 -2.15 5.23
C GLU A 97 -3.55 -3.43 5.87
N CYS A 98 -3.85 -4.43 5.05
CA CYS A 98 -4.25 -5.74 5.51
C CYS A 98 -3.69 -6.82 4.57
N HIS A 99 -2.96 -7.76 5.13
CA HIS A 99 -2.36 -8.87 4.39
C HIS A 99 -2.84 -10.22 4.94
N PHE A 100 -3.16 -11.15 4.04
CA PHE A 100 -3.29 -12.56 4.37
C PHE A 100 -1.90 -13.19 4.30
N THR A 101 -1.43 -13.79 5.38
CA THR A 101 -0.03 -14.17 5.52
C THR A 101 0.17 -15.65 5.77
N THR A 102 1.36 -16.14 5.45
CA THR A 102 1.90 -17.39 5.95
C THR A 102 2.63 -17.13 7.27
N GLY A 103 2.68 -18.11 8.17
CA GLY A 103 3.41 -18.00 9.43
C GLY A 103 2.50 -17.95 10.66
N PRO A 104 2.93 -17.27 11.75
CA PRO A 104 2.25 -17.35 13.04
C PRO A 104 0.88 -16.67 13.07
N TYR A 105 0.63 -15.71 12.19
CA TYR A 105 -0.64 -15.00 12.07
C TYR A 105 -1.34 -15.35 10.77
N THR A 106 -2.66 -15.43 10.80
CA THR A 106 -3.45 -15.60 9.58
C THR A 106 -3.52 -14.30 8.78
N MET A 107 -3.58 -13.17 9.47
CA MET A 107 -3.61 -11.84 8.86
C MET A 107 -2.65 -10.91 9.60
N LEU A 108 -2.07 -9.97 8.87
CA LEU A 108 -1.29 -8.87 9.43
C LEU A 108 -1.91 -7.57 8.94
N VAL A 109 -2.28 -6.70 9.87
CA VAL A 109 -2.83 -5.39 9.58
C VAL A 109 -1.94 -4.29 10.10
N LYS A 110 -1.94 -3.17 9.41
CA LYS A 110 -1.33 -1.92 9.87
C LYS A 110 -2.42 -0.92 10.15
N LEU A 111 -2.38 -0.31 11.32
CA LEU A 111 -3.33 0.72 11.72
C LEU A 111 -2.64 1.91 12.37
N TYR A 112 -3.36 3.03 12.38
CA TYR A 112 -2.95 4.23 13.09
C TYR A 112 -3.97 4.56 14.18
N ALA A 113 -3.48 4.95 15.36
CA ALA A 113 -4.29 5.45 16.45
C ALA A 113 -3.79 6.82 16.92
N ARG A 114 -4.68 7.63 17.45
CA ARG A 114 -4.34 8.95 17.99
C ARG A 114 -3.59 8.83 19.29
N ASP A 115 -4.03 7.91 20.13
CA ASP A 115 -3.52 7.67 21.47
C ASP A 115 -3.75 6.21 21.88
N ASN A 116 -3.36 5.88 23.10
CA ASN A 116 -3.53 4.53 23.66
C ASN A 116 -4.99 4.19 23.95
N GLU A 117 -5.85 5.16 24.23
CA GLU A 117 -7.27 4.94 24.49
C GLU A 117 -7.97 4.48 23.22
N GLN A 118 -7.74 5.20 22.10
CA GLN A 118 -8.26 4.79 20.80
C GLN A 118 -7.67 3.43 20.37
N LEU A 119 -6.37 3.20 20.60
CA LEU A 119 -5.76 1.91 20.27
C LEU A 119 -6.44 0.76 21.03
N MET A 120 -6.70 0.93 22.31
CA MET A 120 -7.40 -0.06 23.13
C MET A 120 -8.82 -0.33 22.61
N ASP A 121 -9.56 0.72 22.22
CA ASP A 121 -10.89 0.59 21.61
C ASP A 121 -10.84 -0.19 20.30
N LEU A 122 -9.93 0.17 19.41
CA LEU A 122 -9.72 -0.52 18.12
C LEU A 122 -9.41 -2.01 18.34
N LEU A 123 -8.54 -2.33 19.28
CA LEU A 123 -8.16 -3.73 19.55
C LEU A 123 -9.30 -4.53 20.17
N ASN A 124 -9.88 -4.03 21.27
CA ASN A 124 -10.83 -4.81 22.07
C ASN A 124 -12.25 -4.81 21.47
N ASN A 125 -12.73 -3.63 21.06
CA ASN A 125 -14.12 -3.46 20.67
C ASN A 125 -14.34 -3.62 19.17
N GLN A 126 -13.31 -3.39 18.34
CA GLN A 126 -13.47 -3.48 16.90
C GLN A 126 -12.80 -4.72 16.31
N LEU A 127 -11.51 -4.99 16.57
CA LEU A 127 -10.82 -6.15 15.99
C LEU A 127 -11.21 -7.47 16.66
N GLN A 128 -11.08 -7.55 17.98
CA GLN A 128 -11.31 -8.80 18.72
C GLN A 128 -12.80 -9.19 18.78
N SER A 129 -13.70 -8.24 18.53
CA SER A 129 -15.15 -8.53 18.45
C SER A 129 -15.57 -9.12 17.11
N ILE A 130 -14.70 -9.15 16.09
CA ILE A 130 -15.02 -9.71 14.78
C ILE A 130 -15.14 -11.23 14.89
N PRO A 131 -16.28 -11.83 14.48
CA PRO A 131 -16.45 -13.27 14.49
C PRO A 131 -15.34 -13.98 13.69
N GLY A 132 -14.73 -14.98 14.29
CA GLY A 132 -13.61 -15.73 13.70
C GLY A 132 -12.23 -15.24 14.11
N VAL A 133 -12.10 -14.08 14.74
CA VAL A 133 -10.86 -13.63 15.37
C VAL A 133 -10.70 -14.36 16.71
N VAL A 134 -9.60 -15.09 16.85
CA VAL A 134 -9.29 -15.88 18.08
C VAL A 134 -8.33 -15.13 18.97
N ALA A 135 -7.31 -14.52 18.37
CA ALA A 135 -6.28 -13.81 19.10
C ALA A 135 -5.68 -12.67 18.25
N THR A 136 -5.16 -11.68 18.93
CA THR A 136 -4.39 -10.59 18.32
C THR A 136 -3.07 -10.39 19.06
N GLU A 137 -2.03 -10.09 18.31
CA GLU A 137 -0.73 -9.68 18.85
C GLU A 137 -0.37 -8.32 18.28
N THR A 138 -0.05 -7.38 19.16
CA THR A 138 0.12 -5.97 18.81
C THR A 138 1.58 -5.57 18.90
N LEU A 139 2.09 -5.01 17.79
CA LEU A 139 3.46 -4.50 17.67
C LEU A 139 3.38 -2.99 17.41
N ILE A 140 3.78 -2.19 18.39
CA ILE A 140 3.84 -0.73 18.22
C ILE A 140 5.12 -0.38 17.47
N SER A 141 4.99 0.31 16.33
CA SER A 141 6.13 0.83 15.58
C SER A 141 6.69 2.05 16.29
N LEU A 142 7.92 1.95 16.76
CA LEU A 142 8.60 3.05 17.42
C LEU A 142 9.06 4.10 16.42
N GLU A 143 9.54 3.65 15.25
CA GLU A 143 10.03 4.49 14.17
C GLU A 143 9.90 3.78 12.82
N GLN A 144 9.49 4.51 11.79
CA GLN A 144 9.60 4.06 10.41
C GLN A 144 10.88 4.62 9.78
N SER A 145 11.93 3.85 9.80
CA SER A 145 13.26 4.28 9.31
C SER A 145 13.35 4.32 7.79
N ILE A 146 12.55 3.53 7.09
CA ILE A 146 12.54 3.47 5.62
C ILE A 146 11.09 3.50 5.12
N LYS A 147 10.80 4.44 4.22
CA LYS A 147 9.59 4.46 3.41
C LYS A 147 9.97 4.84 1.98
N ARG A 148 9.78 3.96 1.06
CA ARG A 148 10.02 4.19 -0.39
C ARG A 148 9.22 3.21 -1.22
N GLU A 149 9.01 3.56 -2.48
CA GLU A 149 8.39 2.68 -3.46
C GLU A 149 9.36 1.56 -3.89
N ILE A 150 8.81 0.52 -4.51
CA ILE A 150 9.62 -0.55 -5.11
C ILE A 150 10.50 0.03 -6.22
N PRO A 151 11.76 -0.43 -6.35
CA PRO A 151 12.66 0.09 -7.38
C PRO A 151 12.23 -0.38 -8.77
N VAL A 152 12.05 0.56 -9.69
CA VAL A 152 11.92 0.27 -11.12
C VAL A 152 13.32 0.27 -11.73
N LYS A 153 13.81 -0.90 -12.15
CA LYS A 153 15.12 -1.04 -12.80
C LYS A 153 14.95 -0.90 -14.32
N THR A 154 15.71 0.01 -14.91
CA THR A 154 15.88 0.11 -16.37
C THR A 154 17.02 -0.81 -16.82
N ASP A 155 16.98 -1.28 -18.07
CA ASP A 155 17.99 -2.20 -18.59
C ASP A 155 19.38 -1.54 -18.72
N ASP A 156 19.46 -0.22 -18.63
CA ASP A 156 20.70 0.57 -18.68
C ASP A 156 21.44 0.66 -17.32
N ASN A 157 20.84 0.17 -16.23
CA ASN A 157 21.40 0.16 -14.88
C ASN A 157 21.53 -1.27 -14.34
N ASN A 158 22.43 -2.03 -14.93
CA ASN A 158 22.85 -3.34 -14.42
C ASN A 158 24.16 -3.21 -13.62
#